data_820267053b7f6a6cd3ac376c154c38d0
#
_entry.id   820267053b7f6a6cd3ac376c154c38d0
#
_cell.length_a   1.000
_cell.length_b   1.000
_cell.length_c   1.000
_cell.angle_alpha   90.00
_cell.angle_beta   90.00
_cell.angle_gamma   90.00
#
_symmetry.space_group_name_H-M   'P 1'
#
loop_
_entity.id
_entity.type
_entity.pdbx_description
1 polymer ?
#
loop_
_entity_poly.entity_id
_entity_poly.type
_entity_poly.pdbx_seq_one_letter_code
_entity_poly.pdbx_strand_id
1 'polypeptide(L)'
;IDPIEYPSDIRRIKGQSTIPIAGAEHGYGLQLFEKFIDDDTLDVVMPDIKFCGGPIEAFLIGKTLESKKEKSVSMHCPSGPLSLLASAHSTLAFNNTLPLEHAVYEIDWRKEVLFPNENIIGDMFVIPDGYGLGAQIDPLIVHKHGGFWTE
;
A
#
# COMPACT_ATOMS: atom_id res chain seq x y z
N ILE A 1 7.80 -10.47 -2.44
CA ILE A 1 8.76 -11.42 -1.89
C ILE A 1 9.56 -10.78 -0.76
N ASP A 2 9.60 -11.42 0.37
CA ASP A 2 10.36 -11.05 1.56
C ASP A 2 11.19 -12.26 2.04
N PRO A 3 12.20 -12.07 2.87
CA PRO A 3 12.64 -10.80 3.47
C PRO A 3 13.53 -9.97 2.55
N ILE A 4 13.39 -8.67 2.62
CA ILE A 4 14.16 -7.69 1.84
C ILE A 4 15.63 -7.52 2.32
N GLU A 5 15.97 -8.09 3.45
CA GLU A 5 17.32 -8.09 4.00
C GLU A 5 18.32 -8.89 3.12
N TYR A 6 17.80 -9.73 2.23
CA TYR A 6 18.62 -10.59 1.35
C TYR A 6 18.45 -10.26 -0.14
N PRO A 7 18.82 -9.06 -0.60
CA PRO A 7 18.61 -8.64 -1.99
C PRO A 7 19.34 -9.52 -3.01
N SER A 8 20.45 -10.14 -2.63
CA SER A 8 21.17 -11.10 -3.48
C SER A 8 20.36 -12.36 -3.77
N ASP A 9 19.60 -12.85 -2.78
CA ASP A 9 18.74 -14.02 -2.96
C ASP A 9 17.51 -13.67 -3.80
N ILE A 10 16.92 -12.50 -3.59
CA ILE A 10 15.81 -12.00 -4.42
C ILE A 10 16.27 -11.89 -5.89
N ARG A 11 17.46 -11.31 -6.14
CA ARG A 11 18.02 -11.21 -7.49
C ARG A 11 18.26 -12.58 -8.12
N ARG A 12 18.77 -13.55 -7.35
CA ARG A 12 18.96 -14.93 -7.82
C ARG A 12 17.62 -15.58 -8.18
N ILE A 13 16.57 -15.36 -7.40
CA ILE A 13 15.22 -15.86 -7.69
C ILE A 13 14.68 -15.19 -8.95
N LYS A 14 14.80 -13.86 -9.05
CA LYS A 14 14.36 -13.10 -10.22
C LYS A 14 15.02 -13.61 -11.50
N GLY A 15 16.33 -13.86 -11.48
CA GLY A 15 17.06 -14.38 -12.63
C GLY A 15 16.62 -15.77 -13.12
N GLN A 16 15.84 -16.49 -12.32
CA GLN A 16 15.27 -17.80 -12.65
C GLN A 16 13.74 -17.75 -12.89
N SER A 17 13.12 -16.59 -12.69
CA SER A 17 11.67 -16.40 -12.83
C SER A 17 11.33 -15.82 -14.20
N THR A 18 10.24 -16.33 -14.78
CA THR A 18 9.58 -15.71 -15.93
C THR A 18 8.41 -14.81 -15.51
N ILE A 19 8.13 -14.76 -14.21
CA ILE A 19 7.05 -13.95 -13.61
C ILE A 19 7.70 -12.76 -12.93
N PRO A 20 7.12 -11.55 -13.07
CA PRO A 20 7.59 -10.36 -12.36
C PRO A 20 7.67 -10.59 -10.85
N ILE A 21 8.72 -10.08 -10.24
CA ILE A 21 8.95 -10.19 -8.79
C ILE A 21 8.49 -8.91 -8.10
N ALA A 22 7.59 -9.06 -7.13
CA ALA A 22 7.05 -7.98 -6.32
C ALA A 22 7.49 -8.12 -4.86
N GLY A 23 7.64 -7.01 -4.14
CA GLY A 23 8.02 -7.04 -2.73
C GLY A 23 8.41 -5.69 -2.13
N ALA A 24 9.07 -5.72 -1.00
CA ALA A 24 9.51 -4.61 -0.16
C ALA A 24 8.38 -3.99 0.70
N GLU A 25 7.36 -4.75 1.04
CA GLU A 25 6.20 -4.31 1.84
C GLU A 25 6.56 -3.89 3.26
N HIS A 26 7.64 -4.41 3.83
CA HIS A 26 8.14 -4.02 5.17
C HIS A 26 9.22 -2.93 5.13
N GLY A 27 9.49 -2.37 3.95
CA GLY A 27 10.49 -1.31 3.78
C GLY A 27 10.09 -0.01 4.46
N TYR A 28 11.07 0.69 5.04
CA TYR A 28 10.91 2.02 5.64
C TYR A 28 11.82 3.05 4.99
N GLY A 29 11.23 4.17 4.58
CA GLY A 29 11.93 5.34 4.09
C GLY A 29 12.45 5.22 2.65
N LEU A 30 12.42 6.31 1.91
CA LEU A 30 12.84 6.37 0.51
C LEU A 30 14.23 5.78 0.27
N GLN A 31 15.20 6.04 1.14
CA GLN A 31 16.57 5.54 1.00
C GLN A 31 16.68 4.02 0.91
N LEU A 32 15.78 3.28 1.59
CA LEU A 32 15.75 1.83 1.46
C LEU A 32 15.18 1.45 0.10
N PHE A 33 14.08 2.08 -0.29
CA PHE A 33 13.42 1.79 -1.56
C PHE A 33 14.27 2.14 -2.77
N GLU A 34 15.10 3.19 -2.72
CA GLU A 34 16.04 3.56 -3.78
C GLU A 34 16.97 2.39 -4.15
N LYS A 35 17.38 1.58 -3.18
CA LYS A 35 18.20 0.39 -3.43
C LYS A 35 17.48 -0.63 -4.32
N PHE A 36 16.19 -0.84 -4.13
CA PHE A 36 15.39 -1.74 -4.96
C PHE A 36 14.97 -1.10 -6.29
N ILE A 37 14.86 0.23 -6.32
CA ILE A 37 14.55 1.01 -7.52
C ILE A 37 15.76 1.00 -8.47
N ASP A 38 16.97 1.19 -7.95
CA ASP A 38 18.20 1.27 -8.75
C ASP A 38 18.78 -0.10 -9.09
N ASP A 39 18.50 -1.10 -8.28
CA ASP A 39 18.97 -2.46 -8.47
C ASP A 39 17.95 -3.30 -9.27
N ASP A 40 18.40 -4.28 -10.01
CA ASP A 40 17.53 -5.21 -10.73
C ASP A 40 17.03 -6.36 -9.81
N THR A 41 16.47 -5.98 -8.69
CA THR A 41 15.97 -6.92 -7.65
C THR A 41 14.48 -7.16 -7.76
N LEU A 42 13.69 -6.09 -7.92
CA LEU A 42 12.24 -6.15 -8.00
C LEU A 42 11.74 -5.53 -9.30
N ASP A 43 10.67 -6.09 -9.86
CA ASP A 43 9.92 -5.52 -10.98
C ASP A 43 8.78 -4.62 -10.48
N VAL A 44 8.18 -5.02 -9.35
CA VAL A 44 7.11 -4.27 -8.68
C VAL A 44 7.54 -3.95 -7.25
N VAL A 45 7.61 -2.68 -6.93
CA VAL A 45 7.91 -2.20 -5.59
C VAL A 45 6.60 -1.97 -4.85
N MET A 46 6.46 -2.55 -3.65
CA MET A 46 5.19 -2.60 -2.90
C MET A 46 5.29 -1.89 -1.55
N PRO A 47 5.34 -0.54 -1.50
CA PRO A 47 5.33 0.15 -0.22
C PRO A 47 3.98 -0.03 0.50
N ASP A 48 4.02 -0.29 1.80
CA ASP A 48 2.84 -0.28 2.67
C ASP A 48 2.78 1.05 3.43
N ILE A 49 1.65 1.71 3.39
CA ILE A 49 1.45 3.03 3.99
C ILE A 49 1.76 3.07 5.50
N LYS A 50 1.63 1.94 6.18
CA LYS A 50 1.90 1.82 7.62
C LYS A 50 3.40 1.65 7.93
N PHE A 51 4.15 1.10 6.98
CA PHE A 51 5.55 0.76 7.18
C PHE A 51 6.50 1.68 6.43
N CYS A 52 6.14 2.15 5.25
CA CYS A 52 7.05 2.93 4.40
C CYS A 52 7.39 4.33 4.93
N GLY A 53 6.65 4.85 5.91
CA GLY A 53 6.81 6.20 6.46
C GLY A 53 5.61 7.11 6.19
N GLY A 54 4.49 6.54 5.77
CA GLY A 54 3.22 7.25 5.55
C GLY A 54 3.07 7.81 4.12
N PRO A 55 2.01 8.63 3.89
CA PRO A 55 1.64 9.07 2.54
C PRO A 55 2.71 9.88 1.80
N ILE A 56 3.49 10.68 2.53
CA ILE A 56 4.55 11.51 1.92
C ILE A 56 5.69 10.62 1.41
N GLU A 57 6.15 9.66 2.22
CA GLU A 57 7.19 8.72 1.79
C GLU A 57 6.68 7.84 0.63
N ALA A 58 5.45 7.33 0.71
CA ALA A 58 4.83 6.60 -0.39
C ALA A 58 4.82 7.41 -1.68
N PHE A 59 4.45 8.69 -1.61
CA PHE A 59 4.47 9.60 -2.76
C PHE A 59 5.88 9.74 -3.35
N LEU A 60 6.89 9.96 -2.51
CA LEU A 60 8.29 10.10 -2.96
C LEU A 60 8.80 8.81 -3.60
N ILE A 61 8.49 7.65 -3.03
CA ILE A 61 8.84 6.33 -3.58
C ILE A 61 8.22 6.16 -4.97
N GLY A 62 6.92 6.40 -5.11
CA GLY A 62 6.22 6.30 -6.39
C GLY A 62 6.77 7.25 -7.45
N LYS A 63 7.06 8.50 -7.08
CA LYS A 63 7.66 9.50 -7.99
C LYS A 63 9.07 9.12 -8.43
N THR A 64 9.87 8.55 -7.55
CA THR A 64 11.20 8.05 -7.91
C THR A 64 11.10 6.90 -8.91
N LEU A 65 10.14 5.98 -8.71
CA LEU A 65 9.87 4.88 -9.64
C LEU A 65 9.42 5.33 -11.03
N GLU A 66 8.74 6.47 -11.18
CA GLU A 66 8.31 6.98 -12.48
C GLU A 66 9.49 7.23 -13.45
N SER A 67 10.69 7.43 -12.93
CA SER A 67 11.90 7.56 -13.73
C SER A 67 12.39 6.24 -14.34
N LYS A 68 11.90 5.10 -13.83
CA LYS A 68 12.31 3.72 -14.18
C LYS A 68 11.18 3.04 -14.95
N LYS A 69 11.22 3.07 -16.27
CA LYS A 69 10.15 2.58 -17.16
C LYS A 69 9.83 1.09 -17.02
N GLU A 70 10.79 0.30 -16.57
CA GLU A 70 10.65 -1.17 -16.43
C GLU A 70 10.10 -1.59 -15.08
N LYS A 71 9.89 -0.64 -14.15
CA LYS A 71 9.41 -0.92 -12.79
C LYS A 71 8.05 -0.29 -12.55
N SER A 72 7.25 -0.97 -11.75
CA SER A 72 5.93 -0.51 -11.35
C SER A 72 5.84 -0.36 -9.83
N VAL A 73 4.87 0.41 -9.38
CA VAL A 73 4.49 0.50 -7.97
C VAL A 73 3.10 -0.12 -7.77
N SER A 74 2.95 -0.89 -6.71
CA SER A 74 1.66 -1.34 -6.22
C SER A 74 1.64 -1.15 -4.71
N MET A 75 0.68 -0.37 -4.19
CA MET A 75 0.59 -0.21 -2.75
C MET A 75 0.17 -1.51 -2.09
N HIS A 76 1.01 -2.03 -1.18
CA HIS A 76 0.69 -3.18 -0.34
C HIS A 76 -0.35 -2.78 0.69
N CYS A 77 -1.49 -3.47 0.76
CA CYS A 77 -2.55 -3.10 1.66
C CYS A 77 -3.44 -4.28 2.14
N PRO A 78 -2.90 -5.27 2.83
CA PRO A 78 -3.68 -6.31 3.51
C PRO A 78 -4.21 -5.78 4.85
N SER A 79 -4.77 -4.56 4.85
CA SER A 79 -5.00 -3.78 6.08
C SER A 79 -6.41 -3.21 6.13
N GLY A 80 -6.76 -2.62 7.27
CA GLY A 80 -8.06 -2.04 7.51
C GLY A 80 -8.40 -0.85 6.58
N PRO A 81 -9.65 -0.39 6.61
CA PRO A 81 -10.19 0.56 5.64
C PRO A 81 -9.49 1.93 5.65
N LEU A 82 -8.94 2.37 6.78
CA LEU A 82 -8.20 3.63 6.85
C LEU A 82 -6.88 3.55 6.07
N SER A 83 -6.15 2.44 6.21
CA SER A 83 -4.92 2.21 5.44
C SER A 83 -5.22 2.05 3.95
N LEU A 84 -6.32 1.37 3.59
CA LEU A 84 -6.75 1.25 2.21
C LEU A 84 -7.03 2.62 1.59
N LEU A 85 -7.76 3.47 2.29
CA LEU A 85 -8.08 4.81 1.82
C LEU A 85 -6.83 5.68 1.62
N ALA A 86 -5.90 5.64 2.58
CA ALA A 86 -4.63 6.36 2.46
C ALA A 86 -3.77 5.83 1.29
N SER A 87 -3.74 4.50 1.10
CA SER A 87 -3.05 3.86 -0.03
C SER A 87 -3.69 4.22 -1.37
N ALA A 88 -5.02 4.31 -1.43
CA ALA A 88 -5.75 4.72 -2.63
C ALA A 88 -5.39 6.16 -3.05
N HIS A 89 -5.35 7.10 -2.09
CA HIS A 89 -4.88 8.47 -2.37
C HIS A 89 -3.44 8.49 -2.90
N SER A 90 -2.55 7.69 -2.33
CA SER A 90 -1.17 7.59 -2.82
C SER A 90 -1.10 7.00 -4.22
N THR A 91 -1.89 5.95 -4.49
CA THR A 91 -1.96 5.28 -5.80
C THR A 91 -2.37 6.25 -6.91
N LEU A 92 -3.34 7.15 -6.67
CA LEU A 92 -3.75 8.16 -7.64
C LEU A 92 -2.66 9.17 -8.02
N ALA A 93 -1.64 9.30 -7.18
CA ALA A 93 -0.53 10.22 -7.45
C ALA A 93 0.56 9.62 -8.37
N PHE A 94 0.48 8.34 -8.71
CA PHE A 94 1.48 7.62 -9.50
C PHE A 94 1.02 7.41 -10.94
N ASN A 95 1.96 7.48 -11.90
CA ASN A 95 1.68 7.22 -13.31
C ASN A 95 1.97 5.78 -13.75
N ASN A 96 2.82 5.06 -13.00
CA ASN A 96 3.27 3.69 -13.30
C ASN A 96 2.74 2.67 -12.29
N THR A 97 1.50 2.86 -11.82
CA THR A 97 0.88 2.02 -10.80
C THR A 97 0.25 0.76 -11.39
N LEU A 98 0.32 -0.31 -10.63
CA LEU A 98 -0.54 -1.49 -10.74
C LEU A 98 -1.77 -1.32 -9.82
N PRO A 99 -2.79 -2.18 -9.95
CA PRO A 99 -3.95 -2.15 -9.07
C PRO A 99 -3.56 -2.16 -7.59
N LEU A 100 -4.27 -1.37 -6.79
CA LEU A 100 -4.13 -1.34 -5.34
C LEU A 100 -4.56 -2.70 -4.74
N GLU A 101 -3.76 -3.24 -3.86
CA GLU A 101 -4.13 -4.43 -3.11
C GLU A 101 -5.29 -4.15 -2.16
N HIS A 102 -6.24 -5.07 -2.09
CA HIS A 102 -7.38 -5.01 -1.19
C HIS A 102 -7.54 -6.35 -0.47
N ALA A 103 -7.58 -6.31 0.87
CA ALA A 103 -7.86 -7.48 1.68
C ALA A 103 -9.32 -7.93 1.51
N VAL A 104 -9.52 -9.21 1.25
CA VAL A 104 -10.84 -9.84 1.09
C VAL A 104 -11.10 -10.83 2.23
N TYR A 105 -12.35 -11.17 2.44
CA TYR A 105 -12.78 -12.11 3.49
C TYR A 105 -12.37 -11.69 4.91
N GLU A 106 -12.37 -10.38 5.16
CA GLU A 106 -12.18 -9.84 6.50
C GLU A 106 -13.48 -9.89 7.32
N ILE A 107 -13.50 -9.11 8.39
CA ILE A 107 -14.63 -8.98 9.30
C ILE A 107 -15.83 -8.30 8.64
N ASP A 108 -17.04 -8.76 8.93
CA ASP A 108 -18.28 -8.30 8.30
C ASP A 108 -18.53 -6.79 8.47
N TRP A 109 -18.11 -6.22 9.59
CA TRP A 109 -18.29 -4.81 9.90
C TRP A 109 -17.18 -3.90 9.37
N ARG A 110 -16.20 -4.42 8.63
CA ARG A 110 -15.08 -3.65 8.05
C ARG A 110 -15.56 -2.38 7.34
N LYS A 111 -16.56 -2.52 6.46
CA LYS A 111 -17.09 -1.41 5.65
C LYS A 111 -17.74 -0.31 6.47
N GLU A 112 -18.14 -0.59 7.72
CA GLU A 112 -18.80 0.35 8.60
C GLU A 112 -17.82 1.20 9.43
N VAL A 113 -16.52 0.89 9.38
CA VAL A 113 -15.48 1.56 10.18
C VAL A 113 -15.31 3.04 9.80
N LEU A 114 -15.56 3.37 8.53
CA LEU A 114 -15.43 4.73 8.02
C LEU A 114 -16.80 5.35 7.69
N PHE A 115 -16.90 6.66 7.85
CA PHE A 115 -18.00 7.46 7.36
C PHE A 115 -17.46 8.58 6.44
N PRO A 116 -17.89 8.67 5.16
CA PRO A 116 -18.72 7.66 4.47
C PRO A 116 -18.06 6.28 4.40
N ASN A 117 -18.90 5.25 4.27
CA ASN A 117 -18.48 3.86 4.26
C ASN A 117 -17.57 3.55 3.07
N GLU A 118 -16.71 2.54 3.23
CA GLU A 118 -15.92 1.98 2.13
C GLU A 118 -16.85 1.60 0.97
N ASN A 119 -16.53 2.10 -0.22
CA ASN A 119 -17.35 1.91 -1.42
C ASN A 119 -16.53 1.37 -2.57
N ILE A 120 -16.90 0.18 -3.05
CA ILE A 120 -16.29 -0.46 -4.21
C ILE A 120 -17.36 -0.67 -5.26
N ILE A 121 -17.13 -0.14 -6.47
CA ILE A 121 -18.03 -0.27 -7.61
C ILE A 121 -17.31 -1.07 -8.71
N GLY A 122 -17.77 -2.30 -8.91
CA GLY A 122 -17.06 -3.24 -9.78
C GLY A 122 -15.69 -3.59 -9.20
N ASP A 123 -14.63 -3.19 -9.88
CA ASP A 123 -13.23 -3.37 -9.50
C ASP A 123 -12.56 -2.05 -9.04
N MET A 124 -13.35 -0.99 -8.88
CA MET A 124 -12.83 0.33 -8.50
C MET A 124 -13.21 0.71 -7.07
N PHE A 125 -12.20 1.10 -6.30
CA PHE A 125 -12.39 1.75 -5.01
C PHE A 125 -12.72 3.23 -5.23
N VAL A 126 -13.83 3.68 -4.66
CA VAL A 126 -14.29 5.08 -4.76
C VAL A 126 -13.73 5.87 -3.59
N ILE A 127 -12.84 6.82 -3.87
CA ILE A 127 -12.31 7.73 -2.86
C ILE A 127 -13.38 8.80 -2.57
N PRO A 128 -13.79 8.96 -1.30
CA PRO A 128 -14.78 9.97 -0.93
C PRO A 128 -14.20 11.39 -1.01
N ASP A 129 -15.04 12.34 -1.39
CA ASP A 129 -14.71 13.76 -1.34
C ASP A 129 -14.67 14.28 0.10
N GLY A 130 -13.77 15.23 0.37
CA GLY A 130 -13.68 15.89 1.67
C GLY A 130 -12.28 16.27 2.09
N TYR A 131 -12.14 16.79 3.30
CA TYR A 131 -10.84 17.15 3.87
C TYR A 131 -10.05 15.92 4.31
N GLY A 132 -8.74 16.00 4.26
CA GLY A 132 -7.83 14.92 4.64
C GLY A 132 -8.00 13.71 3.71
N LEU A 133 -8.39 12.57 4.26
CA LEU A 133 -8.66 11.36 3.48
C LEU A 133 -10.08 11.31 2.90
N GLY A 134 -10.94 12.32 3.19
CA GLY A 134 -12.31 12.34 2.74
C GLY A 134 -13.29 11.51 3.61
N ALA A 135 -12.78 10.81 4.62
CA ALA A 135 -13.59 10.02 5.54
C ALA A 135 -13.09 10.11 6.98
N GLN A 136 -13.96 9.78 7.92
CA GLN A 136 -13.67 9.74 9.35
C GLN A 136 -13.97 8.37 9.91
N ILE A 137 -13.26 7.98 10.97
CA ILE A 137 -13.58 6.74 11.70
C ILE A 137 -14.90 6.93 12.43
N ASP A 138 -15.82 5.95 12.29
CA ASP A 138 -17.06 5.95 13.04
C ASP A 138 -16.80 5.57 14.51
N PRO A 139 -16.97 6.49 15.47
CA PRO A 139 -16.70 6.20 16.87
C PRO A 139 -17.63 5.15 17.47
N LEU A 140 -18.83 4.98 16.92
CA LEU A 140 -19.79 3.99 17.42
C LEU A 140 -19.34 2.58 17.06
N ILE A 141 -18.81 2.40 15.86
CA ILE A 141 -18.25 1.11 15.41
C ILE A 141 -16.98 0.78 16.19
N VAL A 142 -16.11 1.75 16.41
CA VAL A 142 -14.92 1.56 17.26
C VAL A 142 -15.32 1.19 18.68
N HIS A 143 -16.32 1.84 19.26
CA HIS A 143 -16.81 1.53 20.59
C HIS A 143 -17.42 0.11 20.67
N LYS A 144 -18.14 -0.29 19.64
CA LYS A 144 -18.83 -1.59 19.60
C LYS A 144 -17.85 -2.77 19.44
N HIS A 145 -16.79 -2.59 18.64
CA HIS A 145 -15.91 -3.69 18.21
C HIS A 145 -14.45 -3.51 18.63
N GLY A 146 -14.05 -2.31 18.96
CA GLY A 146 -12.69 -1.98 19.38
C GLY A 146 -12.49 -2.12 20.88
N GLY A 147 -11.23 -2.33 21.28
CA GLY A 147 -10.80 -2.16 22.66
C GLY A 147 -10.28 -0.74 22.87
N PHE A 148 -10.76 -0.05 23.91
CA PHE A 148 -10.12 1.16 24.37
C PHE A 148 -9.04 0.80 25.37
N TRP A 149 -7.85 1.35 25.19
CA TRP A 149 -6.84 1.33 26.23
C TRP A 149 -7.32 2.29 27.33
N THR A 150 -7.85 1.74 28.39
CA THR A 150 -8.04 2.49 29.63
C THR A 150 -6.75 2.37 30.42
N GLU A 151 -6.07 3.49 30.64
CA GLU A 151 -4.95 3.57 31.60
C GLU A 151 -5.44 3.25 33.03
#